data_59ac6f7c6dbeffbbae8b3abd573e57ab
#
_entry.id   59ac6f7c6dbeffbbae8b3abd573e57ab
#
_cell.length_a   1.000
_cell.length_b   1.000
_cell.length_c   1.000
_cell.angle_alpha   90.00
_cell.angle_beta   90.00
_cell.angle_gamma   90.00
#
_symmetry.space_group_name_H-M   'P 1'
#
loop_
_entity.id
_entity.type
_entity.pdbx_description
1 polymer ?
#
loop_
_entity_poly.entity_id
_entity_poly.type
_entity_poly.pdbx_seq_one_letter_code
_entity_poly.pdbx_strand_id
1 'polypeptide(L)'
;MKKKRWKLAGIFLMAALTVPSLGGCKVGNTQIRLSSGQLRNHNAIVRINDHKYDIRYAKLYLCNYRNLYGKAYGTDLWESYDADLEQYVKDVTVQELTHIACMDILAENQDMHLSEQEKKQAARAAKEYYQSLTEEEKTFIGLYEREIRTAYEEYALAEKLYHALTQGTDEEISDDEARVVRVQQIYVKEKEALRAVQENLASGDDFASVASAY
;
A
#
# COMPACT_ATOMS: atom_id res chain seq x y z
N MET A 1 19.72 57.19 -8.50
CA MET A 1 19.63 56.39 -7.24
C MET A 1 18.31 55.64 -7.12
N LYS A 2 17.84 54.88 -8.16
CA LYS A 2 16.54 54.14 -8.10
C LYS A 2 16.65 52.64 -8.39
N LYS A 3 17.84 52.07 -8.58
CA LYS A 3 18.03 50.62 -8.92
C LYS A 3 18.31 49.69 -7.75
N LYS A 4 18.47 50.17 -6.53
CA LYS A 4 18.86 49.36 -5.36
C LYS A 4 17.69 48.82 -4.53
N ARG A 5 16.49 49.35 -4.69
CA ARG A 5 15.30 48.98 -3.89
C ARG A 5 14.53 47.75 -4.43
N TRP A 6 14.71 47.40 -5.68
CA TRP A 6 14.01 46.27 -6.30
C TRP A 6 14.67 44.90 -6.03
N LYS A 7 15.96 44.88 -5.71
CA LYS A 7 16.65 43.64 -5.37
C LYS A 7 16.31 43.11 -3.97
N LEU A 8 15.86 43.97 -3.07
CA LEU A 8 15.46 43.57 -1.72
C LEU A 8 13.99 43.06 -1.65
N ALA A 9 13.13 43.51 -2.57
CA ALA A 9 11.74 43.02 -2.62
C ALA A 9 11.64 41.58 -3.17
N GLY A 10 12.58 41.19 -4.07
CA GLY A 10 12.62 39.81 -4.59
C GLY A 10 13.10 38.78 -3.60
N ILE A 11 13.96 39.19 -2.64
CA ILE A 11 14.49 38.28 -1.61
C ILE A 11 13.43 38.01 -0.51
N PHE A 12 12.58 38.98 -0.21
CA PHE A 12 11.49 38.80 0.78
C PHE A 12 10.33 37.97 0.25
N LEU A 13 10.12 37.92 -1.08
CA LEU A 13 9.06 37.11 -1.65
C LEU A 13 9.44 35.64 -1.76
N MET A 14 10.73 35.32 -1.87
CA MET A 14 11.21 33.92 -1.86
C MET A 14 11.26 33.32 -0.44
N ALA A 15 11.46 34.15 0.60
CA ALA A 15 11.45 33.67 1.98
C ALA A 15 10.04 33.34 2.50
N ALA A 16 8.98 33.84 1.88
CA ALA A 16 7.60 33.55 2.25
C ALA A 16 7.04 32.25 1.68
N LEU A 17 7.74 31.62 0.70
CA LEU A 17 7.32 30.35 0.09
C LEU A 17 8.03 29.12 0.69
N THR A 18 8.94 29.33 1.63
CA THR A 18 9.66 28.24 2.34
C THR A 18 9.18 28.05 3.78
N VAL A 19 8.00 28.53 4.14
CA VAL A 19 7.39 28.21 5.43
C VAL A 19 6.78 26.81 5.35
N PRO A 20 7.21 25.94 6.23
CA PRO A 20 7.23 24.49 6.06
C PRO A 20 5.84 23.91 6.15
N SER A 21 5.57 23.02 5.26
CA SER A 21 4.54 21.99 5.39
C SER A 21 4.86 21.00 6.54
N LEU A 22 5.27 21.51 7.72
CA LEU A 22 5.36 20.78 8.97
C LEU A 22 4.05 20.84 9.77
N GLY A 23 2.99 21.32 9.15
CA GLY A 23 1.66 21.31 9.74
C GLY A 23 0.94 20.04 9.32
N GLY A 24 0.82 19.07 10.21
CA GLY A 24 -0.06 17.93 10.01
C GLY A 24 -1.46 18.41 9.63
N CYS A 25 -2.07 17.79 8.64
CA CYS A 25 -3.45 18.07 8.25
C CYS A 25 -4.39 17.79 9.43
N LYS A 26 -5.25 18.74 9.75
CA LYS A 26 -6.30 18.57 10.76
C LYS A 26 -7.61 18.29 10.03
N VAL A 27 -8.15 17.11 10.20
CA VAL A 27 -9.49 16.75 9.69
C VAL A 27 -10.39 16.56 10.89
N GLY A 28 -11.25 17.53 11.17
CA GLY A 28 -12.06 17.54 12.39
C GLY A 28 -11.19 17.61 13.65
N ASN A 29 -11.37 16.69 14.60
CA ASN A 29 -10.55 16.54 15.80
C ASN A 29 -9.32 15.67 15.60
N THR A 30 -9.11 15.11 14.44
CA THR A 30 -8.01 14.19 14.13
C THR A 30 -6.79 14.94 13.63
N GLN A 31 -5.64 14.70 14.21
CA GLN A 31 -4.37 15.28 13.82
C GLN A 31 -3.48 14.23 13.16
N ILE A 32 -3.28 14.36 11.85
CA ILE A 32 -2.37 13.52 11.09
C ILE A 32 -0.98 14.18 11.06
N ARG A 33 0.03 13.50 11.56
CA ARG A 33 1.43 13.93 11.50
C ARG A 33 2.26 12.90 10.77
N LEU A 34 2.83 13.28 9.66
CA LEU A 34 3.85 12.50 8.96
C LEU A 34 5.22 12.95 9.45
N SER A 35 6.05 12.01 9.88
CA SER A 35 7.41 12.31 10.37
C SER A 35 8.40 12.15 9.22
N SER A 36 9.08 13.24 8.84
CA SER A 36 10.10 13.27 7.79
C SER A 36 11.55 13.14 8.30
N GLY A 37 11.73 12.69 9.55
CA GLY A 37 13.06 12.52 10.16
C GLY A 37 13.72 11.17 9.84
N GLN A 38 14.99 10.99 10.25
CA GLN A 38 15.63 9.66 10.18
C GLN A 38 14.78 8.62 10.89
N LEU A 39 14.31 7.64 10.14
CA LEU A 39 13.43 6.58 10.62
C LEU A 39 14.21 5.64 11.55
N ARG A 40 14.09 5.83 12.85
CA ARG A 40 14.52 4.85 13.85
C ARG A 40 13.39 3.87 14.10
N ASN A 41 13.72 2.63 14.42
CA ASN A 41 12.76 1.52 14.55
C ASN A 41 11.54 1.77 15.45
N HIS A 42 11.56 2.78 16.30
CA HIS A 42 10.45 3.07 17.22
C HIS A 42 9.83 4.46 17.04
N ASN A 43 10.24 5.20 16.02
CA ASN A 43 9.61 6.49 15.72
C ASN A 43 8.36 6.24 14.90
N ALA A 44 7.22 6.80 15.32
CA ALA A 44 6.00 6.72 14.56
C ALA A 44 6.19 7.39 13.18
N ILE A 45 5.94 6.63 12.12
CA ILE A 45 5.88 7.13 10.74
C ILE A 45 4.47 7.61 10.41
N VAL A 46 3.45 6.98 11.00
CA VAL A 46 2.05 7.39 10.93
C VAL A 46 1.53 7.52 12.35
N ARG A 47 0.84 8.62 12.64
CA ARG A 47 0.13 8.83 13.91
C ARG A 47 -1.21 9.50 13.63
N ILE A 48 -2.28 8.81 14.03
CA ILE A 48 -3.64 9.30 13.92
C ILE A 48 -4.31 9.04 15.27
N ASN A 49 -4.63 10.09 16.01
CA ASN A 49 -5.07 9.99 17.42
C ASN A 49 -4.12 9.13 18.26
N ASP A 50 -4.61 8.05 18.84
CA ASP A 50 -3.84 7.11 19.65
C ASP A 50 -3.17 5.99 18.83
N HIS A 51 -3.56 5.83 17.57
CA HIS A 51 -2.92 4.88 16.65
C HIS A 51 -1.55 5.37 16.23
N LYS A 52 -0.55 4.52 16.43
CA LYS A 52 0.87 4.82 16.15
C LYS A 52 1.50 3.63 15.46
N TYR A 53 1.97 3.87 14.24
CA TYR A 53 2.72 2.88 13.48
C TYR A 53 4.14 3.38 13.29
N ASP A 54 5.11 2.57 13.68
CA ASP A 54 6.52 2.79 13.39
C ASP A 54 6.92 2.08 12.09
N ILE A 55 8.19 2.22 11.71
CA ILE A 55 8.71 1.63 10.48
C ILE A 55 8.56 0.09 10.39
N ARG A 56 8.44 -0.60 11.54
CA ARG A 56 8.31 -2.06 11.58
C ARG A 56 6.95 -2.51 11.01
N TYR A 57 5.89 -1.72 11.24
CA TYR A 57 4.59 -1.97 10.62
C TYR A 57 4.65 -1.79 9.09
N ALA A 58 5.34 -0.75 8.61
CA ALA A 58 5.55 -0.60 7.17
C ALA A 58 6.32 -1.80 6.58
N LYS A 59 7.36 -2.28 7.28
CA LYS A 59 8.10 -3.48 6.87
C LYS A 59 7.25 -4.75 6.88
N LEU A 60 6.30 -4.87 7.81
CA LEU A 60 5.35 -5.99 7.84
C LEU A 60 4.52 -6.02 6.56
N TYR A 61 3.90 -4.89 6.20
CA TYR A 61 3.12 -4.79 4.96
C TYR A 61 3.97 -4.99 3.72
N LEU A 62 5.16 -4.40 3.68
CA LEU A 62 6.10 -4.58 2.59
C LEU A 62 6.49 -6.06 2.39
N CYS A 63 6.79 -6.77 3.48
CA CYS A 63 7.10 -8.19 3.44
C CYS A 63 5.90 -9.02 2.97
N ASN A 64 4.70 -8.68 3.43
CA ASN A 64 3.47 -9.35 2.99
C ASN A 64 3.22 -9.16 1.49
N TYR A 65 3.34 -7.94 0.98
CA TYR A 65 3.23 -7.66 -0.47
C TYR A 65 4.26 -8.46 -1.26
N ARG A 66 5.53 -8.45 -0.85
CA ARG A 66 6.58 -9.24 -1.49
C ARG A 66 6.20 -10.72 -1.59
N ASN A 67 5.78 -11.31 -0.48
CA ASN A 67 5.42 -12.72 -0.42
C ASN A 67 4.18 -13.04 -1.26
N LEU A 68 3.19 -12.14 -1.28
CA LEU A 68 1.98 -12.29 -2.07
C LEU A 68 2.30 -12.25 -3.57
N TYR A 69 3.04 -11.24 -4.01
CA TYR A 69 3.41 -11.08 -5.42
C TYR A 69 4.38 -12.17 -5.88
N GLY A 70 5.35 -12.56 -5.05
CA GLY A 70 6.25 -13.67 -5.34
C GLY A 70 5.50 -14.99 -5.57
N LYS A 71 4.47 -15.28 -4.77
CA LYS A 71 3.61 -16.45 -4.95
C LYS A 71 2.72 -16.33 -6.20
N ALA A 72 2.18 -15.15 -6.47
CA ALA A 72 1.25 -14.95 -7.58
C ALA A 72 1.94 -14.98 -8.95
N TYR A 73 3.14 -14.45 -9.05
CA TYR A 73 3.83 -14.25 -10.32
C TYR A 73 5.09 -15.11 -10.49
N GLY A 74 5.50 -15.85 -9.46
CA GLY A 74 6.68 -16.72 -9.50
C GLY A 74 8.00 -15.97 -9.70
N THR A 75 8.01 -14.65 -9.47
CA THR A 75 9.18 -13.77 -9.68
C THR A 75 9.53 -13.06 -8.41
N ASP A 76 10.83 -12.93 -8.13
CA ASP A 76 11.30 -11.98 -7.13
C ASP A 76 11.26 -10.58 -7.74
N LEU A 77 10.17 -9.85 -7.47
CA LEU A 77 10.01 -8.47 -7.94
C LEU A 77 11.12 -7.53 -7.47
N TRP A 78 11.91 -7.96 -6.48
CA TRP A 78 12.98 -7.18 -5.90
C TRP A 78 14.29 -7.25 -6.70
N GLU A 79 14.47 -8.25 -7.56
CA GLU A 79 15.63 -8.32 -8.46
C GLU A 79 15.56 -7.29 -9.58
N SER A 80 14.37 -6.83 -9.93
CA SER A 80 14.13 -5.77 -10.94
C SER A 80 13.67 -4.45 -10.30
N TYR A 81 13.96 -4.26 -9.04
CA TYR A 81 13.50 -3.17 -8.21
C TYR A 81 14.24 -1.87 -8.54
N ASP A 82 13.54 -0.89 -9.07
CA ASP A 82 14.05 0.46 -9.27
C ASP A 82 13.54 1.43 -8.17
N ALA A 83 14.11 2.62 -8.14
CA ALA A 83 13.77 3.63 -7.14
C ALA A 83 12.30 4.08 -7.20
N ASP A 84 11.68 4.03 -8.38
CA ASP A 84 10.28 4.44 -8.56
C ASP A 84 9.33 3.40 -7.98
N LEU A 85 9.62 2.12 -8.16
CA LEU A 85 8.86 1.03 -7.52
C LEU A 85 9.03 1.07 -5.99
N GLU A 86 10.24 1.35 -5.49
CA GLU A 86 10.49 1.51 -4.06
C GLU A 86 9.62 2.62 -3.45
N GLN A 87 9.58 3.77 -4.09
CA GLN A 87 8.77 4.89 -3.62
C GLN A 87 7.29 4.54 -3.67
N TYR A 88 6.81 3.95 -4.75
CA TYR A 88 5.43 3.50 -4.89
C TYR A 88 5.01 2.55 -3.76
N VAL A 89 5.82 1.53 -3.46
CA VAL A 89 5.51 0.57 -2.39
C VAL A 89 5.51 1.24 -1.01
N LYS A 90 6.41 2.19 -0.76
CA LYS A 90 6.41 2.99 0.48
C LYS A 90 5.13 3.81 0.62
N ASP A 91 4.73 4.47 -0.46
CA ASP A 91 3.52 5.31 -0.46
C ASP A 91 2.26 4.47 -0.24
N VAL A 92 2.13 3.33 -0.94
CA VAL A 92 1.02 2.38 -0.74
C VAL A 92 0.97 1.87 0.70
N THR A 93 2.13 1.54 1.29
CA THR A 93 2.19 1.05 2.67
C THR A 93 1.74 2.10 3.68
N VAL A 94 2.17 3.37 3.50
CA VAL A 94 1.74 4.48 4.37
C VAL A 94 0.25 4.77 4.21
N GLN A 95 -0.27 4.71 2.99
CA GLN A 95 -1.70 4.86 2.72
C GLN A 95 -2.52 3.77 3.40
N GLU A 96 -2.08 2.52 3.32
CA GLU A 96 -2.76 1.38 3.95
C GLU A 96 -2.80 1.52 5.48
N LEU A 97 -1.69 1.82 6.13
CA LEU A 97 -1.64 2.07 7.58
C LEU A 97 -2.54 3.23 7.99
N THR A 98 -2.61 4.27 7.17
CA THR A 98 -3.48 5.43 7.40
C THR A 98 -4.94 5.04 7.26
N HIS A 99 -5.28 4.26 6.23
CA HIS A 99 -6.63 3.76 5.98
C HIS A 99 -7.12 2.91 7.15
N ILE A 100 -6.35 1.91 7.56
CA ILE A 100 -6.69 1.04 8.71
C ILE A 100 -6.95 1.87 9.95
N ALA A 101 -6.04 2.80 10.32
CA ALA A 101 -6.23 3.65 11.49
C ALA A 101 -7.49 4.52 11.40
N CYS A 102 -7.81 5.07 10.23
CA CYS A 102 -9.03 5.84 10.04
C CYS A 102 -10.29 4.98 10.17
N MET A 103 -10.27 3.77 9.61
CA MET A 103 -11.38 2.80 9.72
C MET A 103 -11.58 2.35 11.16
N ASP A 104 -10.52 2.07 11.90
CA ASP A 104 -10.61 1.69 13.32
C ASP A 104 -11.21 2.81 14.16
N ILE A 105 -10.76 4.06 13.98
CA ILE A 105 -11.33 5.22 14.67
C ILE A 105 -12.81 5.38 14.32
N LEU A 106 -13.19 5.16 13.07
CA LEU A 106 -14.59 5.25 12.65
C LEU A 106 -15.42 4.11 13.25
N ALA A 107 -14.88 2.90 13.33
CA ALA A 107 -15.52 1.75 13.98
C ALA A 107 -15.74 2.03 15.48
N GLU A 108 -14.71 2.52 16.17
CA GLU A 108 -14.81 2.91 17.59
C GLU A 108 -15.87 3.99 17.83
N ASN A 109 -15.95 5.00 16.96
CA ASN A 109 -16.97 6.04 17.04
C ASN A 109 -18.40 5.52 16.82
N GLN A 110 -18.55 4.34 16.20
CA GLN A 110 -19.83 3.66 16.00
C GLN A 110 -20.06 2.53 17.02
N ASP A 111 -19.24 2.45 18.08
CA ASP A 111 -19.27 1.38 19.08
C ASP A 111 -19.14 -0.03 18.48
N MET A 112 -18.45 -0.12 17.34
CA MET A 112 -18.19 -1.36 16.64
C MET A 112 -16.90 -2.00 17.16
N HIS A 113 -16.99 -3.25 17.59
CA HIS A 113 -15.86 -4.01 18.11
C HIS A 113 -15.83 -5.42 17.50
N LEU A 114 -14.65 -6.04 17.52
CA LEU A 114 -14.51 -7.45 17.20
C LEU A 114 -15.14 -8.31 18.31
N SER A 115 -15.92 -9.30 17.92
CA SER A 115 -16.37 -10.36 18.81
C SER A 115 -15.21 -11.25 19.27
N GLU A 116 -15.40 -12.01 20.33
CA GLU A 116 -14.37 -12.96 20.80
C GLU A 116 -14.00 -14.03 19.76
N GLN A 117 -14.93 -14.38 18.88
CA GLN A 117 -14.67 -15.31 17.79
C GLN A 117 -13.79 -14.67 16.71
N GLU A 118 -14.08 -13.43 16.31
CA GLU A 118 -13.28 -12.67 15.33
C GLU A 118 -11.87 -12.41 15.85
N LYS A 119 -11.71 -12.04 17.13
CA LYS A 119 -10.40 -11.90 17.78
C LYS A 119 -9.59 -13.20 17.75
N LYS A 120 -10.24 -14.33 18.03
CA LYS A 120 -9.59 -15.65 17.96
C LYS A 120 -9.16 -16.00 16.53
N GLN A 121 -9.96 -15.65 15.53
CA GLN A 121 -9.62 -15.86 14.13
C GLN A 121 -8.42 -14.98 13.71
N ALA A 122 -8.45 -13.68 14.04
CA ALA A 122 -7.34 -12.77 13.80
C ALA A 122 -6.04 -13.25 14.49
N ALA A 123 -6.12 -13.63 15.75
CA ALA A 123 -4.97 -14.16 16.49
C ALA A 123 -4.40 -15.45 15.86
N ARG A 124 -5.27 -16.35 15.38
CA ARG A 124 -4.85 -17.56 14.70
C ARG A 124 -4.14 -17.23 13.36
N ALA A 125 -4.74 -16.36 12.57
CA ALA A 125 -4.17 -15.94 11.29
C ALA A 125 -2.80 -15.24 11.48
N ALA A 126 -2.69 -14.36 12.47
CA ALA A 126 -1.44 -13.69 12.83
C ALA A 126 -0.34 -14.69 13.23
N LYS A 127 -0.71 -15.71 14.02
CA LYS A 127 0.22 -16.78 14.42
C LYS A 127 0.68 -17.62 13.24
N GLU A 128 -0.25 -18.04 12.37
CA GLU A 128 0.07 -18.80 11.17
C GLU A 128 0.99 -17.99 10.24
N TYR A 129 0.71 -16.70 10.05
CA TYR A 129 1.57 -15.81 9.28
C TYR A 129 2.97 -15.69 9.90
N TYR A 130 3.07 -15.41 11.22
CA TYR A 130 4.37 -15.30 11.89
C TYR A 130 5.19 -16.59 11.80
N GLN A 131 4.55 -17.75 11.87
CA GLN A 131 5.21 -19.04 11.71
C GLN A 131 5.65 -19.32 10.27
N SER A 132 5.00 -18.74 9.28
CA SER A 132 5.37 -18.87 7.87
C SER A 132 6.57 -18.02 7.45
N LEU A 133 6.92 -17.02 8.27
CA LEU A 133 8.06 -16.12 8.00
C LEU A 133 9.40 -16.85 8.25
N THR A 134 10.38 -16.60 7.37
CA THR A 134 11.76 -16.97 7.59
C THR A 134 12.39 -16.14 8.71
N GLU A 135 13.52 -16.57 9.26
CA GLU A 135 14.23 -15.82 10.30
C GLU A 135 14.77 -14.47 9.76
N GLU A 136 15.11 -14.41 8.48
CA GLU A 136 15.51 -13.16 7.80
C GLU A 136 14.35 -12.17 7.74
N GLU A 137 13.15 -12.65 7.37
CA GLU A 137 11.94 -11.83 7.32
C GLU A 137 11.52 -11.34 8.72
N LYS A 138 11.57 -12.20 9.73
CA LYS A 138 11.32 -11.81 11.13
C LYS A 138 12.29 -10.73 11.60
N THR A 139 13.58 -10.89 11.24
CA THR A 139 14.61 -9.89 11.55
C THR A 139 14.38 -8.59 10.81
N PHE A 140 14.00 -8.66 9.53
CA PHE A 140 13.70 -7.48 8.73
C PHE A 140 12.48 -6.72 9.26
N ILE A 141 11.38 -7.41 9.55
CA ILE A 141 10.15 -6.83 10.09
C ILE A 141 10.42 -6.24 11.48
N GLY A 142 11.02 -7.03 12.37
CA GLY A 142 11.36 -6.62 13.74
C GLY A 142 10.15 -6.49 14.68
N LEU A 143 8.98 -7.02 14.30
CA LEU A 143 7.80 -7.18 15.15
C LEU A 143 7.75 -8.59 15.75
N TYR A 144 7.24 -8.68 16.97
CA TYR A 144 6.93 -9.96 17.60
C TYR A 144 5.52 -10.43 17.23
N GLU A 145 5.24 -11.72 17.41
CA GLU A 145 3.91 -12.32 17.14
C GLU A 145 2.76 -11.52 17.77
N ARG A 146 2.97 -11.01 18.99
CA ARG A 146 1.96 -10.19 19.68
C ARG A 146 1.64 -8.89 18.94
N GLU A 147 2.64 -8.21 18.41
CA GLU A 147 2.47 -6.95 17.67
C GLU A 147 1.81 -7.21 16.30
N ILE A 148 2.19 -8.31 15.65
CA ILE A 148 1.53 -8.76 14.40
C ILE A 148 0.06 -9.12 14.68
N ARG A 149 -0.25 -9.75 15.82
CA ARG A 149 -1.64 -10.01 16.20
C ARG A 149 -2.45 -8.72 16.32
N THR A 150 -1.90 -7.68 16.94
CA THR A 150 -2.57 -6.38 17.01
C THR A 150 -2.87 -5.82 15.62
N ALA A 151 -1.91 -5.87 14.68
CA ALA A 151 -2.14 -5.44 13.30
C ALA A 151 -3.24 -6.24 12.59
N TYR A 152 -3.34 -7.54 12.87
CA TYR A 152 -4.41 -8.39 12.32
C TYR A 152 -5.77 -8.09 12.94
N GLU A 153 -5.83 -7.75 14.23
CA GLU A 153 -7.07 -7.33 14.90
C GLU A 153 -7.54 -5.97 14.35
N GLU A 154 -6.65 -5.01 14.17
CA GLU A 154 -6.94 -3.71 13.55
C GLU A 154 -7.47 -3.90 12.11
N TYR A 155 -6.76 -4.68 11.28
CA TYR A 155 -7.21 -4.98 9.93
C TYR A 155 -8.61 -5.66 9.91
N ALA A 156 -8.84 -6.62 10.79
CA ALA A 156 -10.13 -7.31 10.88
C ALA A 156 -11.27 -6.36 11.30
N LEU A 157 -10.99 -5.36 12.15
CA LEU A 157 -11.97 -4.35 12.53
C LEU A 157 -12.27 -3.41 11.37
N ALA A 158 -11.25 -2.98 10.64
CA ALA A 158 -11.40 -2.16 9.44
C ALA A 158 -12.24 -2.88 8.37
N GLU A 159 -11.95 -4.15 8.10
CA GLU A 159 -12.74 -5.00 7.19
C GLU A 159 -14.20 -5.16 7.64
N LYS A 160 -14.41 -5.38 8.93
CA LYS A 160 -15.77 -5.48 9.49
C LYS A 160 -16.58 -4.21 9.28
N LEU A 161 -15.96 -3.05 9.50
CA LEU A 161 -16.59 -1.76 9.23
C LEU A 161 -16.86 -1.58 7.75
N TYR A 162 -15.88 -1.90 6.89
CA TYR A 162 -16.06 -1.80 5.43
C TYR A 162 -17.27 -2.61 4.97
N HIS A 163 -17.38 -3.86 5.40
CA HIS A 163 -18.55 -4.69 5.10
C HIS A 163 -19.86 -4.10 5.61
N ALA A 164 -19.87 -3.50 6.80
CA ALA A 164 -21.08 -2.88 7.34
C ALA A 164 -21.47 -1.63 6.54
N LEU A 165 -20.51 -0.84 6.08
CA LEU A 165 -20.76 0.37 5.28
C LEU A 165 -21.21 0.05 3.85
N THR A 166 -20.74 -1.06 3.29
CA THR A 166 -21.09 -1.49 1.93
C THR A 166 -22.28 -2.43 1.88
N GLN A 167 -22.76 -2.89 3.03
CA GLN A 167 -23.92 -3.75 3.11
C GLN A 167 -25.19 -3.01 2.66
N GLY A 168 -25.79 -3.47 1.57
CA GLY A 168 -27.00 -2.85 0.99
C GLY A 168 -26.69 -1.73 -0.02
N THR A 169 -25.44 -1.52 -0.37
CA THR A 169 -25.10 -0.77 -1.57
C THR A 169 -25.53 -1.63 -2.76
N ASP A 170 -26.60 -1.22 -3.44
CA ASP A 170 -26.94 -1.79 -4.74
C ASP A 170 -25.80 -1.39 -5.68
N GLU A 171 -24.90 -2.30 -5.94
CA GLU A 171 -24.00 -2.15 -7.06
C GLU A 171 -24.86 -2.29 -8.32
N GLU A 172 -25.34 -1.18 -8.85
CA GLU A 172 -25.78 -1.13 -10.23
C GLU A 172 -24.57 -1.44 -11.11
N ILE A 173 -24.23 -2.71 -11.17
CA ILE A 173 -23.22 -3.19 -12.10
C ILE A 173 -23.85 -3.05 -13.48
N SER A 174 -23.33 -2.13 -14.28
CA SER A 174 -23.75 -2.01 -15.67
C SER A 174 -23.47 -3.33 -16.42
N ASP A 175 -24.26 -3.65 -17.44
CA ASP A 175 -24.02 -4.83 -18.27
C ASP A 175 -22.59 -4.88 -18.83
N ASP A 176 -21.94 -3.73 -18.99
CA ASP A 176 -20.55 -3.62 -19.43
C ASP A 176 -19.55 -3.97 -18.32
N GLU A 177 -19.82 -3.65 -17.05
CA GLU A 177 -19.00 -4.00 -15.90
C GLU A 177 -19.16 -5.49 -15.52
N ALA A 178 -20.35 -6.04 -15.69
CA ALA A 178 -20.63 -7.47 -15.48
C ALA A 178 -20.07 -8.38 -16.59
N ARG A 179 -19.53 -7.79 -17.65
CA ARG A 179 -19.05 -8.54 -18.81
C ARG A 179 -17.81 -9.37 -18.48
N VAL A 180 -17.94 -10.67 -18.49
CA VAL A 180 -16.80 -11.59 -18.45
C VAL A 180 -16.12 -11.60 -19.80
N VAL A 181 -14.90 -11.09 -19.86
CA VAL A 181 -14.07 -11.14 -21.06
C VAL A 181 -13.04 -12.27 -20.95
N ARG A 182 -12.85 -13.01 -22.04
CA ARG A 182 -11.71 -13.93 -22.17
C ARG A 182 -10.59 -13.20 -22.88
N VAL A 183 -9.45 -13.13 -22.22
CA VAL A 183 -8.25 -12.54 -22.82
C VAL A 183 -7.21 -13.63 -23.08
N GLN A 184 -6.42 -13.43 -24.11
CA GLN A 184 -5.24 -14.23 -24.40
C GLN A 184 -4.03 -13.32 -24.30
N GLN A 185 -2.92 -13.86 -23.79
CA GLN A 185 -1.69 -13.11 -23.58
C GLN A 185 -0.50 -13.94 -24.08
N ILE A 186 0.39 -13.30 -24.82
CA ILE A 186 1.71 -13.84 -25.13
C ILE A 186 2.73 -13.03 -24.33
N TYR A 187 3.50 -13.70 -23.48
CA TYR A 187 4.55 -13.09 -22.70
C TYR A 187 5.92 -13.55 -23.20
N VAL A 188 6.75 -12.60 -23.62
CA VAL A 188 8.12 -12.84 -24.07
C VAL A 188 9.07 -11.91 -23.33
N LYS A 189 10.27 -12.38 -22.99
CA LYS A 189 11.28 -11.61 -22.26
C LYS A 189 12.16 -10.79 -23.21
N GLU A 190 12.41 -11.33 -24.40
CA GLU A 190 13.36 -10.74 -25.35
C GLU A 190 12.65 -9.78 -26.31
N LYS A 191 13.27 -8.64 -26.56
CA LYS A 191 12.71 -7.57 -27.40
C LYS A 191 12.57 -8.00 -28.87
N GLU A 192 13.47 -8.85 -29.34
CA GLU A 192 13.45 -9.45 -30.66
C GLU A 192 12.26 -10.40 -30.82
N ALA A 193 11.99 -11.24 -29.80
CA ALA A 193 10.83 -12.12 -29.77
C ALA A 193 9.52 -11.31 -29.75
N LEU A 194 9.47 -10.19 -29.01
CA LEU A 194 8.29 -9.31 -29.02
C LEU A 194 7.99 -8.77 -30.43
N ARG A 195 9.03 -8.32 -31.16
CA ARG A 195 8.88 -7.83 -32.53
C ARG A 195 8.39 -8.91 -33.46
N ALA A 196 8.94 -10.12 -33.38
CA ALA A 196 8.51 -11.24 -34.19
C ALA A 196 7.05 -11.63 -33.92
N VAL A 197 6.63 -11.65 -32.65
CA VAL A 197 5.22 -11.85 -32.26
C VAL A 197 4.32 -10.78 -32.89
N GLN A 198 4.72 -9.51 -32.80
CA GLN A 198 3.94 -8.40 -33.36
C GLN A 198 3.84 -8.47 -34.90
N GLU A 199 4.93 -8.84 -35.59
CA GLU A 199 4.96 -9.00 -37.04
C GLU A 199 4.05 -10.16 -37.50
N ASN A 200 4.12 -11.32 -36.83
CA ASN A 200 3.28 -12.48 -37.14
C ASN A 200 1.79 -12.16 -36.94
N LEU A 201 1.43 -11.52 -35.83
CA LEU A 201 0.05 -11.10 -35.58
C LEU A 201 -0.43 -10.03 -36.59
N ALA A 202 0.44 -9.09 -36.96
CA ALA A 202 0.13 -8.07 -37.97
C ALA A 202 -0.04 -8.67 -39.38
N SER A 203 0.63 -9.79 -39.63
CA SER A 203 0.52 -10.55 -40.90
C SER A 203 -0.77 -11.40 -40.97
N GLY A 204 -1.53 -11.46 -39.86
CA GLY A 204 -2.80 -12.18 -39.79
C GLY A 204 -2.70 -13.63 -39.28
N ASP A 205 -1.55 -13.99 -38.70
CA ASP A 205 -1.40 -15.31 -38.09
C ASP A 205 -2.33 -15.47 -36.89
N ASP A 206 -2.83 -16.69 -36.69
CA ASP A 206 -3.71 -16.99 -35.55
C ASP A 206 -2.99 -16.82 -34.23
N PHE A 207 -3.62 -16.14 -33.27
CA PHE A 207 -3.05 -15.81 -31.97
C PHE A 207 -2.57 -17.05 -31.19
N ALA A 208 -3.36 -18.16 -31.21
CA ALA A 208 -2.98 -19.38 -30.51
C ALA A 208 -1.77 -20.05 -31.16
N SER A 209 -1.67 -19.99 -32.50
CA SER A 209 -0.52 -20.50 -33.24
C SER A 209 0.75 -19.73 -32.93
N VAL A 210 0.67 -18.38 -32.89
CA VAL A 210 1.79 -17.51 -32.50
C VAL A 210 2.15 -17.77 -31.04
N ALA A 211 1.19 -17.85 -30.14
CA ALA A 211 1.44 -18.12 -28.71
C ALA A 211 2.14 -19.46 -28.45
N SER A 212 1.91 -20.45 -29.33
CA SER A 212 2.56 -21.77 -29.21
C SER A 212 3.99 -21.80 -29.73
N ALA A 213 4.40 -20.78 -30.49
CA ALA A 213 5.73 -20.69 -31.11
C ALA A 213 6.75 -19.94 -30.20
N TYR A 214 6.28 -19.24 -29.16
CA TYR A 214 7.06 -18.43 -28.25
C TYR A 214 6.80 -18.78 -26.79
#